data_f737aa0cfc2baa841c63b5f97ee9e792
#
_entry.id   f737aa0cfc2baa841c63b5f97ee9e792
#
_cell.length_a   1.000
_cell.length_b   1.000
_cell.length_c   1.000
_cell.angle_alpha   90.00
_cell.angle_beta   90.00
_cell.angle_gamma   90.00
#
_symmetry.space_group_name_H-M   'P 1'
#
loop_
_entity.id
_entity.type
_entity.pdbx_description
1 polymer ?
#
loop_
_entity_poly.entity_id
_entity_poly.type
_entity_poly.pdbx_seq_one_letter_code
_entity_poly.pdbx_strand_id
1 'polypeptide(L)'
;MYWPRKKGNFKFVDKESIPLLEIKNTGDIEREFYVYSENFISAANLLVNHVLETNENTKKDFWLFGLTYLYRQSLELILKSIAFKYITIKNDRVEFIGRVRHNLKYAYDEISLLVPADDLSLKEREREWLKTFLTNISECDEQSDMFRYPFSIKMKAFFQKQTHINLRVLGTNMNTAYKLLTMISNKADEIDHKDLIKFKPEFLMSSGSYLEQAVIWKGFNNNNYYPYIQGYMESGKYLYELIKDDQKVYLFLPMCYMYRNGIELALKRILVEDCQFDNQTAANKMKNKKHSIEGLWNVIKNYIIISSDVPDDSSTINDVELYIKQLHNLDITSDKFRYPINKFLKFHFDKKVRFDVTNVSLCFYELFTFLDAVDSMLSHQNEILAEMELEARRELESDYERY
;
A
#
# COMPACT_ATOMS: atom_id res chain seq x y z
N MET A 1 2.82 -22.75 12.69
CA MET A 1 2.46 -22.19 11.36
C MET A 1 1.04 -21.66 11.49
N TYR A 2 0.83 -20.38 11.18
CA TYR A 2 -0.49 -19.76 11.27
C TYR A 2 -1.24 -20.07 9.97
N TRP A 3 -2.25 -20.93 10.05
CA TRP A 3 -3.06 -21.37 8.92
C TRP A 3 -4.48 -20.84 9.07
N PRO A 4 -5.24 -20.54 8.01
CA PRO A 4 -6.63 -20.09 8.13
C PRO A 4 -7.45 -21.00 9.04
N ARG A 5 -7.99 -20.42 10.10
CA ARG A 5 -8.77 -21.17 11.10
C ARG A 5 -10.10 -21.59 10.51
N LYS A 6 -10.56 -22.79 10.88
CA LYS A 6 -11.90 -23.25 10.54
C LYS A 6 -12.95 -22.22 11.01
N LYS A 7 -13.76 -21.70 10.07
CA LYS A 7 -14.76 -20.65 10.34
C LYS A 7 -14.19 -19.34 10.91
N GLY A 8 -12.93 -19.03 10.63
CA GLY A 8 -12.33 -17.73 11.01
C GLY A 8 -13.15 -16.56 10.49
N ASN A 9 -13.19 -15.46 11.25
CA ASN A 9 -14.05 -14.32 10.94
C ASN A 9 -13.37 -13.00 11.28
N PHE A 10 -13.12 -12.16 10.28
CA PHE A 10 -12.58 -10.80 10.44
C PHE A 10 -13.43 -9.90 11.33
N LYS A 11 -14.74 -10.17 11.43
CA LYS A 11 -15.67 -9.39 12.25
C LYS A 11 -15.89 -10.00 13.65
N PHE A 12 -15.20 -11.09 13.98
CA PHE A 12 -15.27 -11.64 15.32
C PHE A 12 -14.68 -10.64 16.30
N VAL A 13 -15.38 -10.41 17.40
CA VAL A 13 -14.98 -9.52 18.50
C VAL A 13 -15.04 -10.32 19.78
N ASP A 14 -13.88 -10.60 20.34
CA ASP A 14 -13.80 -11.07 21.74
C ASP A 14 -13.95 -9.87 22.65
N LYS A 15 -14.89 -9.94 23.60
CA LYS A 15 -15.17 -8.85 24.54
C LYS A 15 -14.03 -8.62 25.55
N GLU A 16 -13.21 -9.64 25.75
CA GLU A 16 -12.04 -9.61 26.63
C GLU A 16 -10.75 -9.23 25.90
N SER A 17 -10.77 -9.19 24.55
CA SER A 17 -9.63 -8.80 23.74
C SER A 17 -9.30 -7.31 23.91
N ILE A 18 -8.02 -7.01 23.99
CA ILE A 18 -7.48 -5.64 24.04
C ILE A 18 -6.39 -5.56 22.94
N PRO A 19 -6.41 -4.54 22.08
CA PRO A 19 -7.34 -3.40 22.03
C PRO A 19 -8.61 -3.68 21.21
N LEU A 20 -9.76 -3.24 21.72
CA LEU A 20 -10.99 -3.10 20.96
C LEU A 20 -11.07 -1.69 20.38
N LEU A 21 -11.33 -1.61 19.09
CA LEU A 21 -11.47 -0.33 18.39
C LEU A 21 -12.90 -0.17 17.87
N GLU A 22 -13.44 1.03 18.06
CA GLU A 22 -14.73 1.42 17.54
C GLU A 22 -14.57 2.58 16.55
N ILE A 23 -14.98 2.37 15.30
CA ILE A 23 -14.90 3.38 14.25
C ILE A 23 -16.30 3.82 13.84
N LYS A 24 -16.48 5.14 13.77
CA LYS A 24 -17.64 5.79 13.18
C LYS A 24 -17.19 7.15 12.63
N ASN A 25 -17.47 7.43 11.38
CA ASN A 25 -17.20 8.73 10.80
C ASN A 25 -18.11 9.82 11.41
N THR A 26 -17.57 11.01 11.58
CA THR A 26 -18.27 12.14 12.23
C THR A 26 -19.34 12.77 11.36
N GLY A 27 -19.29 12.55 10.04
CA GLY A 27 -20.14 13.22 9.05
C GLY A 27 -19.52 14.50 8.47
N ASP A 28 -18.43 14.99 9.06
CA ASP A 28 -17.64 16.10 8.54
C ASP A 28 -16.54 15.59 7.63
N ILE A 29 -16.72 15.79 6.31
CA ILE A 29 -15.78 15.31 5.28
C ILE A 29 -14.39 15.90 5.46
N GLU A 30 -14.28 17.20 5.70
CA GLU A 30 -13.00 17.89 5.85
C GLU A 30 -12.22 17.28 7.02
N ARG A 31 -12.87 17.18 8.18
CA ARG A 31 -12.27 16.64 9.39
C ARG A 31 -11.84 15.18 9.22
N GLU A 32 -12.65 14.37 8.57
CA GLU A 32 -12.31 12.96 8.34
C GLU A 32 -11.08 12.79 7.46
N PHE A 33 -10.96 13.57 6.37
CA PHE A 33 -9.76 13.57 5.54
C PHE A 33 -8.53 14.04 6.31
N TYR A 34 -8.68 15.03 7.18
CA TYR A 34 -7.60 15.49 8.05
C TYR A 34 -7.14 14.40 9.01
N VAL A 35 -8.06 13.76 9.74
CA VAL A 35 -7.74 12.68 10.71
C VAL A 35 -7.07 11.50 9.99
N TYR A 36 -7.57 11.09 8.83
CA TYR A 36 -6.92 10.05 8.05
C TYR A 36 -5.49 10.47 7.64
N SER A 37 -5.29 11.73 7.24
CA SER A 37 -3.95 12.21 6.89
C SER A 37 -2.97 12.15 8.05
N GLU A 38 -3.42 12.53 9.27
CA GLU A 38 -2.62 12.43 10.50
C GLU A 38 -2.25 10.99 10.84
N ASN A 39 -3.20 10.05 10.69
CA ASN A 39 -2.95 8.63 10.93
C ASN A 39 -1.89 8.07 9.97
N PHE A 40 -1.97 8.45 8.70
CA PHE A 40 -1.04 7.97 7.66
C PHE A 40 0.36 8.59 7.80
N ILE A 41 0.49 9.89 8.06
CA ILE A 41 1.80 10.51 8.28
C ILE A 41 2.46 9.98 9.56
N SER A 42 1.68 9.76 10.62
CA SER A 42 2.17 9.20 11.86
C SER A 42 2.68 7.77 11.69
N ALA A 43 1.94 6.93 10.96
CA ALA A 43 2.37 5.58 10.63
C ALA A 43 3.68 5.59 9.82
N ALA A 44 3.77 6.43 8.78
CA ALA A 44 4.98 6.56 7.97
C ALA A 44 6.20 7.01 8.81
N ASN A 45 6.01 7.97 9.71
CA ASN A 45 7.07 8.44 10.61
C ASN A 45 7.56 7.34 11.57
N LEU A 46 6.66 6.54 12.12
CA LEU A 46 7.03 5.43 13.00
C LEU A 46 7.82 4.37 12.23
N LEU A 47 7.41 4.04 11.00
CA LEU A 47 8.12 3.08 10.16
C LEU A 47 9.50 3.57 9.78
N VAL A 48 9.65 4.82 9.28
CA VAL A 48 10.97 5.34 8.86
C VAL A 48 11.93 5.48 10.04
N ASN A 49 11.45 5.91 11.20
CA ASN A 49 12.28 6.00 12.39
C ASN A 49 12.77 4.63 12.84
N HIS A 50 11.88 3.62 12.92
CA HIS A 50 12.24 2.26 13.27
C HIS A 50 13.31 1.68 12.33
N VAL A 51 13.14 1.86 11.01
CA VAL A 51 14.08 1.35 10.01
C VAL A 51 15.45 2.03 10.12
N LEU A 52 15.48 3.34 10.40
CA LEU A 52 16.73 4.09 10.59
C LEU A 52 17.41 3.74 11.93
N GLU A 53 16.65 3.49 12.98
CA GLU A 53 17.16 3.13 14.31
C GLU A 53 17.71 1.71 14.33
N THR A 54 17.00 0.74 13.75
CA THR A 54 17.47 -0.66 13.68
C THR A 54 18.62 -0.83 12.70
N ASN A 55 18.72 0.02 11.71
CA ASN A 55 19.73 0.03 10.65
C ASN A 55 19.87 -1.30 9.89
N GLU A 56 18.79 -2.11 9.83
CA GLU A 56 18.74 -3.37 9.11
C GLU A 56 18.52 -3.12 7.61
N ASN A 57 19.45 -3.53 6.76
CA ASN A 57 19.39 -3.29 5.32
C ASN A 57 18.11 -3.86 4.67
N THR A 58 17.74 -5.10 5.03
CA THR A 58 16.53 -5.75 4.52
C THR A 58 15.27 -4.95 4.84
N LYS A 59 15.15 -4.42 6.06
CA LYS A 59 14.01 -3.56 6.43
C LYS A 59 14.04 -2.25 5.66
N LYS A 60 15.23 -1.61 5.48
CA LYS A 60 15.33 -0.40 4.67
C LYS A 60 14.84 -0.63 3.25
N ASP A 61 15.29 -1.72 2.61
CA ASP A 61 15.01 -2.02 1.22
C ASP A 61 13.53 -2.43 0.99
N PHE A 62 12.94 -3.19 1.90
CA PHE A 62 11.59 -3.70 1.74
C PHE A 62 10.51 -2.73 2.26
N TRP A 63 10.71 -2.15 3.44
CA TRP A 63 9.71 -1.24 4.03
C TRP A 63 9.62 0.10 3.30
N LEU A 64 10.65 0.45 2.50
CA LEU A 64 10.65 1.63 1.64
C LEU A 64 9.33 1.78 0.87
N PHE A 65 8.81 0.69 0.28
CA PHE A 65 7.60 0.76 -0.55
C PHE A 65 6.38 1.18 0.27
N GLY A 66 6.12 0.48 1.36
CA GLY A 66 4.98 0.77 2.24
C GLY A 66 5.06 2.14 2.89
N LEU A 67 6.20 2.49 3.49
CA LEU A 67 6.36 3.78 4.18
C LEU A 67 6.27 4.98 3.22
N THR A 68 6.84 4.86 2.01
CA THR A 68 6.75 5.93 1.00
C THR A 68 5.32 6.11 0.52
N TYR A 69 4.60 5.01 0.34
CA TYR A 69 3.18 5.09 0.02
C TYR A 69 2.37 5.80 1.12
N LEU A 70 2.58 5.45 2.40
CA LEU A 70 1.87 6.09 3.52
C LEU A 70 2.14 7.61 3.56
N TYR A 71 3.39 8.03 3.38
CA TYR A 71 3.74 9.44 3.25
C TYR A 71 2.97 10.13 2.11
N ARG A 72 3.01 9.53 0.92
CA ARG A 72 2.34 10.08 -0.24
C ARG A 72 0.82 10.14 -0.05
N GLN A 73 0.23 9.10 0.52
CA GLN A 73 -1.20 9.05 0.81
C GLN A 73 -1.60 10.14 1.82
N SER A 74 -0.76 10.41 2.83
CA SER A 74 -1.04 11.48 3.79
C SER A 74 -1.09 12.85 3.13
N LEU A 75 -0.19 13.14 2.16
CA LEU A 75 -0.20 14.39 1.40
C LEU A 75 -1.46 14.50 0.52
N GLU A 76 -1.90 13.41 -0.09
CA GLU A 76 -3.15 13.40 -0.86
C GLU A 76 -4.37 13.67 0.01
N LEU A 77 -4.42 13.08 1.20
CA LEU A 77 -5.52 13.23 2.15
C LEU A 77 -5.59 14.66 2.72
N ILE A 78 -4.46 15.25 3.11
CA ILE A 78 -4.45 16.64 3.62
C ILE A 78 -4.81 17.64 2.53
N LEU A 79 -4.38 17.46 1.28
CA LEU A 79 -4.80 18.29 0.16
C LEU A 79 -6.32 18.22 -0.05
N LYS A 80 -6.92 17.03 0.00
CA LYS A 80 -8.38 16.88 -0.08
C LYS A 80 -9.10 17.49 1.12
N SER A 81 -8.54 17.41 2.32
CA SER A 81 -9.08 18.10 3.50
C SER A 81 -9.14 19.61 3.28
N ILE A 82 -8.03 20.20 2.82
CA ILE A 82 -7.97 21.65 2.53
C ILE A 82 -9.00 22.03 1.46
N ALA A 83 -9.07 21.28 0.36
CA ALA A 83 -10.05 21.55 -0.69
C ALA A 83 -11.49 21.53 -0.16
N PHE A 84 -11.85 20.56 0.69
CA PHE A 84 -13.21 20.44 1.22
C PHE A 84 -13.57 21.45 2.30
N LYS A 85 -12.60 22.17 2.85
CA LYS A 85 -12.84 23.35 3.68
C LYS A 85 -13.45 24.49 2.83
N TYR A 86 -12.97 24.68 1.59
CA TYR A 86 -13.39 25.76 0.72
C TYR A 86 -14.46 25.35 -0.30
N ILE A 87 -14.49 24.09 -0.73
CA ILE A 87 -15.53 23.58 -1.62
C ILE A 87 -16.69 23.04 -0.76
N THR A 88 -17.78 23.81 -0.65
CA THR A 88 -18.93 23.44 0.19
C THR A 88 -20.02 22.68 -0.56
N ILE A 89 -20.13 22.90 -1.88
CA ILE A 89 -21.17 22.30 -2.73
C ILE A 89 -20.78 20.86 -3.07
N LYS A 90 -21.73 19.93 -2.86
CA LYS A 90 -21.47 18.48 -3.04
C LYS A 90 -21.03 18.11 -4.46
N ASN A 91 -21.67 18.69 -5.48
CA ASN A 91 -21.31 18.37 -6.87
C ASN A 91 -19.89 18.84 -7.21
N ASP A 92 -19.50 20.02 -6.74
CA ASP A 92 -18.18 20.58 -6.97
C ASP A 92 -17.10 19.73 -6.28
N ARG A 93 -17.40 19.15 -5.10
CA ARG A 93 -16.53 18.17 -4.43
C ARG A 93 -16.32 16.90 -5.25
N VAL A 94 -17.40 16.37 -5.88
CA VAL A 94 -17.33 15.19 -6.76
C VAL A 94 -16.49 15.50 -7.99
N GLU A 95 -16.71 16.67 -8.60
CA GLU A 95 -15.94 17.11 -9.76
C GLU A 95 -14.46 17.32 -9.42
N PHE A 96 -14.16 17.97 -8.29
CA PHE A 96 -12.79 18.13 -7.81
C PHE A 96 -12.07 16.78 -7.68
N ILE A 97 -12.68 15.79 -6.97
CA ILE A 97 -12.10 14.44 -6.85
C ILE A 97 -11.86 13.81 -8.22
N GLY A 98 -12.83 13.97 -9.13
CA GLY A 98 -12.75 13.41 -10.50
C GLY A 98 -11.63 14.02 -11.33
N ARG A 99 -11.36 15.31 -11.16
CA ARG A 99 -10.27 16.02 -11.87
C ARG A 99 -8.91 15.70 -11.29
N VAL A 100 -8.73 15.89 -9.97
CA VAL A 100 -7.41 15.76 -9.34
C VAL A 100 -6.97 14.31 -9.17
N ARG A 101 -7.91 13.37 -8.98
CA ARG A 101 -7.66 11.95 -8.72
C ARG A 101 -6.57 11.76 -7.66
N HIS A 102 -5.36 11.35 -8.11
CA HIS A 102 -4.18 11.10 -7.28
C HIS A 102 -3.04 12.08 -7.55
N ASN A 103 -3.18 13.04 -8.47
CA ASN A 103 -2.13 13.97 -8.84
C ASN A 103 -2.00 15.09 -7.80
N LEU A 104 -0.93 15.06 -7.00
CA LEU A 104 -0.72 15.99 -5.87
C LEU A 104 -0.47 17.42 -6.35
N LYS A 105 0.30 17.57 -7.44
CA LYS A 105 0.56 18.90 -8.04
C LYS A 105 -0.72 19.55 -8.50
N TYR A 106 -1.52 18.79 -9.23
CA TYR A 106 -2.77 19.31 -9.78
C TYR A 106 -3.77 19.67 -8.67
N ALA A 107 -3.83 18.83 -7.62
CA ALA A 107 -4.64 19.14 -6.43
C ALA A 107 -4.16 20.43 -5.75
N TYR A 108 -2.84 20.62 -5.60
CA TYR A 108 -2.29 21.82 -5.00
C TYR A 108 -2.53 23.07 -5.85
N ASP A 109 -2.37 22.99 -7.17
CA ASP A 109 -2.64 24.11 -8.09
C ASP A 109 -4.12 24.56 -7.99
N GLU A 110 -5.09 23.63 -7.99
CA GLU A 110 -6.51 23.95 -7.80
C GLU A 110 -6.77 24.58 -6.41
N ILE A 111 -6.20 24.02 -5.35
CA ILE A 111 -6.35 24.53 -3.99
C ILE A 111 -5.78 25.94 -3.88
N SER A 112 -4.66 26.23 -4.51
CA SER A 112 -4.02 27.56 -4.50
C SER A 112 -4.91 28.67 -5.11
N LEU A 113 -5.86 28.29 -5.95
CA LEU A 113 -6.88 29.21 -6.51
C LEU A 113 -8.10 29.36 -5.60
N LEU A 114 -8.36 28.41 -4.71
CA LEU A 114 -9.52 28.41 -3.81
C LEU A 114 -9.22 29.09 -2.47
N VAL A 115 -7.97 29.01 -2.00
CA VAL A 115 -7.57 29.54 -0.69
C VAL A 115 -7.39 31.05 -0.81
N PRO A 116 -8.07 31.86 0.04
CA PRO A 116 -7.85 33.30 0.08
C PRO A 116 -6.38 33.64 0.37
N ALA A 117 -5.89 34.74 -0.21
CA ALA A 117 -4.50 35.16 -0.04
C ALA A 117 -4.12 35.36 1.44
N ASP A 118 -5.06 35.85 2.24
CA ASP A 118 -4.88 36.08 3.68
C ASP A 118 -4.79 34.77 4.49
N ASP A 119 -5.37 33.66 3.98
CA ASP A 119 -5.30 32.34 4.60
C ASP A 119 -4.02 31.58 4.19
N LEU A 120 -3.28 32.07 3.19
CA LEU A 120 -2.00 31.51 2.78
C LEU A 120 -0.89 31.99 3.72
N SER A 121 -0.77 31.37 4.89
CA SER A 121 0.22 31.68 5.93
C SER A 121 1.68 31.36 5.56
N LEU A 122 1.94 30.88 4.33
CA LEU A 122 3.27 30.47 3.87
C LEU A 122 4.06 31.63 3.27
N LYS A 123 5.35 31.67 3.59
CA LYS A 123 6.33 32.56 2.93
C LYS A 123 6.53 32.13 1.47
N GLU A 124 6.95 33.07 0.61
CA GLU A 124 7.21 32.80 -0.82
C GLU A 124 8.12 31.60 -1.03
N ARG A 125 9.26 31.54 -0.33
CA ARG A 125 10.21 30.42 -0.39
C ARG A 125 9.56 29.07 -0.04
N GLU A 126 8.63 29.05 0.92
CA GLU A 126 7.92 27.84 1.36
C GLU A 126 6.92 27.38 0.30
N ARG A 127 6.21 28.33 -0.33
CA ARG A 127 5.28 28.03 -1.44
C ARG A 127 6.01 27.46 -2.66
N GLU A 128 7.13 28.08 -3.04
CA GLU A 128 7.95 27.59 -4.15
C GLU A 128 8.52 26.20 -3.88
N TRP A 129 9.04 25.99 -2.66
CA TRP A 129 9.56 24.68 -2.26
C TRP A 129 8.46 23.61 -2.30
N LEU A 130 7.30 23.89 -1.72
CA LEU A 130 6.17 22.95 -1.67
C LEU A 130 5.66 22.62 -3.08
N LYS A 131 5.44 23.63 -3.92
CA LYS A 131 5.02 23.45 -5.31
C LYS A 131 6.02 22.60 -6.09
N THR A 132 7.32 22.87 -5.96
CA THR A 132 8.36 22.10 -6.63
C THR A 132 8.38 20.65 -6.14
N PHE A 133 8.25 20.43 -4.84
CA PHE A 133 8.25 19.08 -4.25
C PHE A 133 7.04 18.26 -4.69
N LEU A 134 5.83 18.83 -4.65
CA LEU A 134 4.61 18.14 -5.12
C LEU A 134 4.65 17.87 -6.63
N THR A 135 5.28 18.76 -7.41
CA THR A 135 5.54 18.55 -8.84
C THR A 135 6.44 17.34 -9.04
N ASN A 136 7.56 17.29 -8.33
CA ASN A 136 8.52 16.18 -8.42
C ASN A 136 7.92 14.83 -8.02
N ILE A 137 7.07 14.78 -6.97
CA ILE A 137 6.32 13.55 -6.64
C ILE A 137 5.39 13.17 -7.79
N SER A 138 4.65 14.13 -8.35
CA SER A 138 3.66 13.84 -9.41
C SER A 138 4.29 13.40 -10.72
N GLU A 139 5.49 13.89 -11.05
CA GLU A 139 6.28 13.45 -12.21
C GLU A 139 6.78 12.01 -12.04
N CYS A 140 7.16 11.62 -10.82
CA CYS A 140 7.61 10.26 -10.51
C CYS A 140 6.45 9.27 -10.41
N ASP A 141 5.35 9.64 -9.73
CA ASP A 141 4.25 8.75 -9.34
C ASP A 141 2.89 9.44 -9.43
N GLU A 142 2.48 9.79 -10.65
CA GLU A 142 1.21 10.51 -10.90
C GLU A 142 -0.03 9.76 -10.38
N GLN A 143 -0.07 8.44 -10.59
CA GLN A 143 -1.23 7.60 -10.29
C GLN A 143 -1.20 6.95 -8.90
N SER A 144 -0.17 7.23 -8.09
CA SER A 144 0.02 6.59 -6.78
C SER A 144 0.22 5.07 -6.84
N ASP A 145 0.88 4.58 -7.88
CA ASP A 145 1.04 3.14 -8.13
C ASP A 145 2.48 2.65 -7.90
N MET A 146 3.49 3.51 -8.06
CA MET A 146 4.91 3.15 -8.07
C MET A 146 5.39 2.44 -6.80
N PHE A 147 4.86 2.86 -5.65
CA PHE A 147 5.19 2.27 -4.35
C PHE A 147 4.18 1.22 -3.88
N ARG A 148 3.09 1.03 -4.62
CA ARG A 148 2.08 -0.01 -4.36
C ARG A 148 2.31 -1.27 -5.15
N TYR A 149 2.84 -1.15 -6.36
CA TYR A 149 2.99 -2.23 -7.33
C TYR A 149 4.35 -2.19 -7.99
N PRO A 150 4.94 -3.34 -8.33
CA PRO A 150 6.22 -3.38 -9.06
C PRO A 150 6.07 -2.97 -10.52
N PHE A 151 4.87 -3.12 -11.10
CA PHE A 151 4.59 -2.85 -12.51
C PHE A 151 3.38 -1.94 -12.70
N SER A 152 3.45 -1.13 -13.75
CA SER A 152 2.30 -0.41 -14.27
C SER A 152 1.24 -1.37 -14.87
N ILE A 153 0.05 -0.85 -15.18
CA ILE A 153 -1.02 -1.62 -15.89
C ILE A 153 -0.53 -2.21 -17.22
N LYS A 154 0.50 -1.61 -17.84
CA LYS A 154 1.12 -2.09 -19.08
C LYS A 154 2.26 -3.10 -18.83
N MET A 155 2.39 -3.64 -17.65
CA MET A 155 3.45 -4.56 -17.22
C MET A 155 4.87 -4.00 -17.38
N LYS A 156 5.01 -2.67 -17.36
CA LYS A 156 6.32 -2.01 -17.37
C LYS A 156 6.75 -1.76 -15.93
N ALA A 157 7.93 -2.26 -15.54
CA ALA A 157 8.50 -2.03 -14.23
C ALA A 157 8.69 -0.53 -13.95
N PHE A 158 8.32 -0.08 -12.77
CA PHE A 158 8.54 1.30 -12.34
C PHE A 158 10.03 1.57 -12.11
N PHE A 159 10.73 0.68 -11.45
CA PHE A 159 12.16 0.78 -11.23
C PHE A 159 12.91 -0.13 -12.20
N GLN A 160 13.52 0.46 -13.23
CA GLN A 160 14.23 -0.29 -14.29
C GLN A 160 15.73 -0.44 -14.03
N LYS A 161 16.23 0.34 -13.07
CA LYS A 161 17.65 0.37 -12.67
C LYS A 161 17.72 0.25 -11.15
N GLN A 162 18.86 -0.23 -10.66
CA GLN A 162 19.15 -0.14 -9.25
C GLN A 162 19.08 1.32 -8.79
N THR A 163 18.27 1.57 -7.77
CA THR A 163 17.99 2.92 -7.27
C THR A 163 18.30 2.98 -5.78
N HIS A 164 18.99 4.02 -5.35
CA HIS A 164 19.28 4.32 -3.95
C HIS A 164 18.40 5.47 -3.50
N ILE A 165 17.79 5.36 -2.34
CA ILE A 165 16.90 6.37 -1.78
C ILE A 165 17.28 6.61 -0.33
N ASN A 166 17.64 7.85 0.00
CA ASN A 166 17.93 8.23 1.38
C ASN A 166 16.62 8.39 2.19
N LEU A 167 16.37 7.49 3.12
CA LEU A 167 15.14 7.44 3.91
C LEU A 167 14.99 8.62 4.87
N ARG A 168 16.09 9.16 5.42
CA ARG A 168 16.05 10.34 6.29
C ARG A 168 15.64 11.59 5.50
N VAL A 169 16.22 11.77 4.30
CA VAL A 169 15.87 12.89 3.43
C VAL A 169 14.42 12.77 2.97
N LEU A 170 14.01 11.59 2.53
CA LEU A 170 12.64 11.30 2.15
C LEU A 170 11.65 11.65 3.28
N GLY A 171 11.84 11.09 4.48
CA GLY A 171 10.98 11.35 5.63
C GLY A 171 10.97 12.83 6.02
N THR A 172 12.13 13.51 5.98
CA THR A 172 12.22 14.93 6.30
C THR A 172 11.46 15.79 5.29
N ASN A 173 11.62 15.55 3.99
CA ASN A 173 10.93 16.30 2.94
C ASN A 173 9.42 16.06 2.98
N MET A 174 8.98 14.82 3.19
CA MET A 174 7.56 14.49 3.35
C MET A 174 6.92 15.18 4.56
N ASN A 175 7.62 15.18 5.69
CA ASN A 175 7.16 15.90 6.90
C ASN A 175 7.15 17.42 6.69
N THR A 176 8.13 17.98 5.98
CA THR A 176 8.14 19.40 5.62
C THR A 176 6.93 19.75 4.77
N ALA A 177 6.65 18.98 3.71
CA ALA A 177 5.49 19.18 2.86
C ALA A 177 4.17 19.06 3.65
N TYR A 178 4.04 18.05 4.50
CA TYR A 178 2.86 17.85 5.34
C TYR A 178 2.65 19.05 6.29
N LYS A 179 3.69 19.51 6.97
CA LYS A 179 3.63 20.68 7.86
C LYS A 179 3.22 21.95 7.12
N LEU A 180 3.78 22.20 5.93
CA LEU A 180 3.39 23.35 5.10
C LEU A 180 1.92 23.29 4.70
N LEU A 181 1.40 22.10 4.36
CA LEU A 181 -0.02 21.90 4.06
C LEU A 181 -0.92 22.08 5.30
N THR A 182 -0.49 21.63 6.48
CA THR A 182 -1.26 21.87 7.72
C THR A 182 -1.34 23.35 8.08
N MET A 183 -0.30 24.16 7.76
CA MET A 183 -0.36 25.61 7.91
C MET A 183 -1.43 26.24 7.00
N ILE A 184 -1.54 25.81 5.74
CA ILE A 184 -2.59 26.27 4.82
C ILE A 184 -4.00 25.87 5.36
N SER A 185 -4.13 24.72 6.03
CA SER A 185 -5.39 24.29 6.62
C SER A 185 -5.77 25.06 7.89
N ASN A 186 -4.91 25.94 8.42
CA ASN A 186 -5.05 26.61 9.72
C ASN A 186 -5.19 25.62 10.90
N LYS A 187 -4.64 24.43 10.77
CA LYS A 187 -4.64 23.36 11.79
C LYS A 187 -3.25 23.15 12.41
N ALA A 188 -2.30 24.00 12.07
CA ALA A 188 -0.98 23.96 12.66
C ALA A 188 -0.99 24.72 14.00
N ASP A 189 -0.41 24.10 15.03
CA ASP A 189 0.09 24.85 16.20
C ASP A 189 1.14 25.85 15.72
N GLU A 190 1.49 26.85 16.54
CA GLU A 190 2.53 27.83 16.20
C GLU A 190 3.81 27.13 15.76
N ILE A 191 4.01 27.04 14.43
CA ILE A 191 5.21 26.41 13.85
C ILE A 191 6.28 27.49 13.71
N ASP A 192 7.44 27.23 14.30
CA ASP A 192 8.62 28.03 14.01
C ASP A 192 9.05 27.81 12.55
N HIS A 193 8.94 28.87 11.75
CA HIS A 193 9.37 28.87 10.34
C HIS A 193 10.89 28.73 10.18
N LYS A 194 11.68 28.86 11.28
CA LYS A 194 13.11 28.67 11.23
C LYS A 194 13.43 27.20 11.00
N ASP A 195 14.26 26.93 10.02
CA ASP A 195 14.77 25.58 9.69
C ASP A 195 13.74 24.53 9.27
N LEU A 196 12.52 24.95 8.84
CA LEU A 196 11.52 24.02 8.34
C LEU A 196 11.99 23.30 7.07
N ILE A 197 12.61 24.02 6.13
CA ILE A 197 13.16 23.47 4.88
C ILE A 197 14.63 23.12 5.08
N LYS A 198 14.92 21.82 5.22
CA LYS A 198 16.29 21.31 5.44
C LYS A 198 16.99 20.85 4.16
N PHE A 199 16.22 20.33 3.20
CA PHE A 199 16.74 19.76 1.97
C PHE A 199 16.08 20.37 0.73
N LYS A 200 16.67 20.12 -0.44
CA LYS A 200 16.07 20.45 -1.73
C LYS A 200 14.74 19.72 -1.90
N PRO A 201 13.79 20.27 -2.69
CA PRO A 201 12.48 19.67 -2.92
C PRO A 201 12.55 18.52 -3.93
N GLU A 202 13.32 17.50 -3.63
CA GLU A 202 13.46 16.27 -4.41
C GLU A 202 12.82 15.09 -3.67
N PHE A 203 12.03 14.29 -4.38
CA PHE A 203 11.29 13.17 -3.78
C PHE A 203 12.20 11.98 -3.50
N LEU A 204 12.97 11.53 -4.49
CA LEU A 204 13.78 10.31 -4.42
C LEU A 204 15.28 10.67 -4.44
N MET A 205 15.74 11.35 -3.40
CA MET A 205 17.15 11.72 -3.27
C MET A 205 18.01 10.52 -2.86
N SER A 206 19.16 10.36 -3.53
CA SER A 206 20.18 9.37 -3.19
C SER A 206 21.38 9.96 -2.42
N SER A 207 21.41 11.27 -2.19
CA SER A 207 22.49 11.92 -1.47
C SER A 207 22.39 11.71 0.04
N GLY A 208 23.54 11.78 0.76
CA GLY A 208 23.60 11.67 2.20
C GLY A 208 24.34 10.42 2.68
N SER A 209 24.12 10.02 3.94
CA SER A 209 24.78 8.87 4.54
C SER A 209 24.37 7.54 3.89
N TYR A 210 25.34 6.68 3.60
CA TYR A 210 25.09 5.33 3.10
C TYR A 210 24.22 4.49 4.07
N LEU A 211 24.40 4.68 5.38
CA LEU A 211 23.64 3.96 6.39
C LEU A 211 22.14 4.29 6.40
N GLU A 212 21.75 5.40 5.77
CA GLU A 212 20.35 5.85 5.68
C GLU A 212 19.69 5.48 4.36
N GLN A 213 20.41 4.77 3.47
CA GLN A 213 19.91 4.44 2.16
C GLN A 213 19.17 3.11 2.14
N ALA A 214 18.03 3.10 1.46
CA ALA A 214 17.37 1.92 0.94
C ALA A 214 17.80 1.67 -0.50
N VAL A 215 17.93 0.41 -0.88
CA VAL A 215 18.33 -0.01 -2.23
C VAL A 215 17.19 -0.77 -2.89
N ILE A 216 16.72 -0.28 -4.02
CA ILE A 216 15.82 -1.03 -4.89
C ILE A 216 16.71 -1.79 -5.90
N TRP A 217 16.87 -3.08 -5.64
CA TRP A 217 17.72 -3.95 -6.44
C TRP A 217 17.07 -4.28 -7.78
N LYS A 218 17.86 -4.28 -8.85
CA LYS A 218 17.45 -4.92 -10.08
C LYS A 218 17.68 -6.42 -9.92
N GLY A 219 16.60 -7.17 -9.62
CA GLY A 219 16.69 -8.61 -9.42
C GLY A 219 17.17 -9.36 -10.64
N PHE A 220 17.99 -10.42 -10.45
CA PHE A 220 18.46 -11.28 -11.51
C PHE A 220 17.34 -12.06 -12.21
N ASN A 221 16.21 -12.26 -11.53
CA ASN A 221 15.09 -13.13 -11.95
C ASN A 221 13.75 -12.42 -12.10
N ASN A 222 13.70 -11.12 -12.36
CA ASN A 222 12.45 -10.36 -12.52
C ASN A 222 11.42 -10.47 -11.36
N ASN A 223 11.75 -11.11 -10.24
CA ASN A 223 10.86 -11.28 -9.09
C ASN A 223 10.73 -9.98 -8.30
N ASN A 224 9.95 -9.04 -8.84
CA ASN A 224 9.79 -7.71 -8.27
C ASN A 224 8.68 -7.64 -7.22
N TYR A 225 7.83 -8.67 -7.08
CA TYR A 225 6.73 -8.69 -6.12
C TYR A 225 7.20 -8.90 -4.68
N TYR A 226 8.18 -9.77 -4.47
CA TYR A 226 8.61 -10.20 -3.13
C TYR A 226 8.98 -9.05 -2.19
N PRO A 227 9.83 -8.06 -2.55
CA PRO A 227 10.17 -6.95 -1.66
C PRO A 227 8.95 -6.10 -1.27
N TYR A 228 8.02 -5.91 -2.21
CA TYR A 228 6.77 -5.20 -1.93
C TYR A 228 5.90 -5.98 -0.95
N ILE A 229 5.67 -7.28 -1.20
CA ILE A 229 4.84 -8.13 -0.34
C ILE A 229 5.39 -8.14 1.08
N GLN A 230 6.66 -8.47 1.26
CA GLN A 230 7.30 -8.52 2.56
C GLN A 230 7.30 -7.16 3.25
N GLY A 231 7.63 -6.08 2.51
CA GLY A 231 7.61 -4.74 3.05
C GLY A 231 6.23 -4.32 3.57
N TYR A 232 5.17 -4.62 2.84
CA TYR A 232 3.80 -4.34 3.27
C TYR A 232 3.37 -5.20 4.46
N MET A 233 3.65 -6.50 4.46
CA MET A 233 3.25 -7.40 5.53
C MET A 233 4.00 -7.15 6.84
N GLU A 234 5.30 -6.98 6.78
CA GLU A 234 6.14 -6.70 7.97
C GLU A 234 5.83 -5.31 8.56
N SER A 235 5.66 -4.29 7.71
CA SER A 235 5.25 -2.97 8.18
C SER A 235 3.87 -3.03 8.85
N GLY A 236 2.92 -3.77 8.27
CA GLY A 236 1.60 -4.00 8.88
C GLY A 236 1.70 -4.67 10.24
N LYS A 237 2.58 -5.69 10.38
CA LYS A 237 2.84 -6.37 11.65
C LYS A 237 3.43 -5.41 12.69
N TYR A 238 4.40 -4.60 12.31
CA TYR A 238 4.99 -3.63 13.23
C TYR A 238 3.96 -2.59 13.70
N LEU A 239 3.10 -2.09 12.81
CA LEU A 239 2.02 -1.19 13.20
C LEU A 239 1.03 -1.87 14.17
N TYR A 240 0.74 -3.17 13.97
CA TYR A 240 -0.08 -3.94 14.92
C TYR A 240 0.58 -4.04 16.30
N GLU A 241 1.87 -4.32 16.36
CA GLU A 241 2.61 -4.38 17.64
C GLU A 241 2.52 -3.04 18.39
N LEU A 242 2.66 -1.91 17.71
CA LEU A 242 2.49 -0.57 18.31
C LEU A 242 1.05 -0.30 18.80
N ILE A 243 0.04 -0.84 18.12
CA ILE A 243 -1.35 -0.72 18.60
C ILE A 243 -1.53 -1.55 19.86
N LYS A 244 -1.02 -2.78 19.87
CA LYS A 244 -1.17 -3.73 20.97
C LYS A 244 -0.41 -3.27 22.22
N ASP A 245 0.84 -2.86 22.06
CA ASP A 245 1.74 -2.59 23.18
C ASP A 245 1.63 -1.14 23.68
N ASP A 246 1.50 -0.17 22.75
CA ASP A 246 1.47 1.27 23.05
C ASP A 246 0.06 1.89 22.94
N GLN A 247 -0.96 1.10 22.66
CA GLN A 247 -2.36 1.53 22.46
C GLN A 247 -2.54 2.64 21.39
N LYS A 248 -1.66 2.66 20.37
CA LYS A 248 -1.72 3.63 19.26
C LYS A 248 -2.83 3.27 18.26
N VAL A 249 -4.07 3.26 18.71
CA VAL A 249 -5.25 2.79 17.94
C VAL A 249 -5.49 3.55 16.63
N TYR A 250 -4.97 4.76 16.49
CA TYR A 250 -5.02 5.56 15.25
C TYR A 250 -4.26 4.91 14.09
N LEU A 251 -3.36 3.95 14.38
CA LEU A 251 -2.61 3.20 13.36
C LEU A 251 -3.44 2.08 12.71
N PHE A 252 -4.66 1.80 13.18
CA PHE A 252 -5.45 0.66 12.72
C PHE A 252 -5.76 0.70 11.22
N LEU A 253 -6.18 1.84 10.69
CA LEU A 253 -6.49 1.95 9.26
C LEU A 253 -5.24 1.84 8.37
N PRO A 254 -4.10 2.52 8.67
CA PRO A 254 -2.84 2.26 8.02
C PRO A 254 -2.40 0.79 8.07
N MET A 255 -2.49 0.13 9.24
CA MET A 255 -2.20 -1.30 9.41
C MET A 255 -3.06 -2.17 8.49
N CYS A 256 -4.38 -1.98 8.52
CA CYS A 256 -5.30 -2.73 7.66
C CYS A 256 -4.99 -2.54 6.17
N TYR A 257 -4.66 -1.32 5.77
CA TYR A 257 -4.25 -1.03 4.40
C TYR A 257 -2.97 -1.78 4.02
N MET A 258 -1.95 -1.77 4.89
CA MET A 258 -0.69 -2.48 4.64
C MET A 258 -0.94 -3.97 4.40
N TYR A 259 -1.60 -4.64 5.30
CA TYR A 259 -1.96 -6.05 5.16
C TYR A 259 -2.80 -6.33 3.90
N ARG A 260 -3.84 -5.50 3.67
CA ARG A 260 -4.72 -5.69 2.52
C ARG A 260 -3.97 -5.55 1.19
N ASN A 261 -3.04 -4.57 1.09
CA ASN A 261 -2.22 -4.42 -0.11
C ASN A 261 -1.22 -5.57 -0.27
N GLY A 262 -0.61 -6.05 0.81
CA GLY A 262 0.26 -7.23 0.81
C GLY A 262 -0.45 -8.48 0.29
N ILE A 263 -1.70 -8.75 0.75
CA ILE A 263 -2.54 -9.84 0.25
C ILE A 263 -2.86 -9.69 -1.25
N GLU A 264 -3.21 -8.48 -1.70
CA GLU A 264 -3.46 -8.23 -3.13
C GLU A 264 -2.22 -8.52 -3.97
N LEU A 265 -1.05 -8.11 -3.51
CA LEU A 265 0.22 -8.37 -4.18
C LEU A 265 0.58 -9.86 -4.21
N ALA A 266 0.36 -10.60 -3.12
CA ALA A 266 0.58 -12.04 -3.07
C ALA A 266 -0.30 -12.79 -4.09
N LEU A 267 -1.58 -12.45 -4.18
CA LEU A 267 -2.49 -13.01 -5.19
C LEU A 267 -2.04 -12.67 -6.63
N LYS A 268 -1.58 -11.45 -6.86
CA LYS A 268 -1.07 -11.01 -8.17
C LYS A 268 0.23 -11.71 -8.54
N ARG A 269 1.12 -11.94 -7.57
CA ARG A 269 2.36 -12.69 -7.76
C ARG A 269 2.07 -14.10 -8.24
N ILE A 270 1.24 -14.86 -7.50
CA ILE A 270 0.83 -16.21 -7.88
C ILE A 270 0.25 -16.23 -9.31
N LEU A 271 -0.62 -15.26 -9.63
CA LEU A 271 -1.23 -15.18 -10.96
C LEU A 271 -0.20 -14.95 -12.07
N VAL A 272 0.81 -14.13 -11.83
CA VAL A 272 1.78 -13.70 -12.87
C VAL A 272 2.96 -14.65 -12.97
N GLU A 273 3.46 -15.14 -11.83
CA GLU A 273 4.71 -15.89 -11.77
C GLU A 273 4.47 -17.41 -11.76
N ASP A 274 3.37 -17.88 -11.12
CA ASP A 274 3.21 -19.32 -10.84
C ASP A 274 2.13 -20.03 -11.68
N CYS A 275 1.10 -19.30 -12.15
CA CYS A 275 0.01 -19.90 -12.91
C CYS A 275 0.32 -20.22 -14.38
N GLN A 276 1.58 -20.11 -14.82
CA GLN A 276 2.03 -20.42 -16.18
C GLN A 276 1.23 -19.73 -17.31
N PHE A 277 0.60 -18.59 -17.03
CA PHE A 277 -0.02 -17.76 -18.06
C PHE A 277 1.05 -17.01 -18.85
N ASP A 278 0.85 -16.87 -20.15
CA ASP A 278 1.64 -15.94 -20.93
C ASP A 278 1.45 -14.48 -20.41
N ASN A 279 2.43 -13.63 -20.63
CA ASN A 279 2.44 -12.26 -20.13
C ASN A 279 1.20 -11.45 -20.52
N GLN A 280 0.66 -11.64 -21.73
CA GLN A 280 -0.51 -10.92 -22.22
C GLN A 280 -1.78 -11.38 -21.50
N THR A 281 -1.93 -12.68 -21.31
CA THR A 281 -3.05 -13.30 -20.58
C THR A 281 -3.03 -12.87 -19.11
N ALA A 282 -1.89 -12.94 -18.45
CA ALA A 282 -1.72 -12.48 -17.06
C ALA A 282 -2.07 -11.00 -16.91
N ALA A 283 -1.56 -10.13 -17.80
CA ALA A 283 -1.86 -8.70 -17.80
C ALA A 283 -3.35 -8.41 -18.00
N ASN A 284 -4.02 -9.13 -18.92
CA ASN A 284 -5.45 -8.99 -19.16
C ASN A 284 -6.28 -9.43 -17.95
N LYS A 285 -5.91 -10.56 -17.31
CA LYS A 285 -6.58 -11.03 -16.09
C LYS A 285 -6.44 -10.00 -14.96
N MET A 286 -5.24 -9.47 -14.71
CA MET A 286 -5.02 -8.42 -13.71
C MET A 286 -5.82 -7.15 -14.01
N LYS A 287 -5.81 -6.68 -15.27
CA LYS A 287 -6.57 -5.50 -15.69
C LYS A 287 -8.06 -5.65 -15.45
N ASN A 288 -8.62 -6.83 -15.71
CA ASN A 288 -10.05 -7.12 -15.53
C ASN A 288 -10.44 -7.23 -14.04
N LYS A 289 -9.56 -7.77 -13.20
CA LYS A 289 -9.83 -7.96 -11.76
C LYS A 289 -9.45 -6.76 -10.91
N LYS A 290 -8.55 -5.89 -11.39
CA LYS A 290 -8.08 -4.67 -10.70
C LYS A 290 -7.64 -4.95 -9.25
N HIS A 291 -8.43 -4.47 -8.29
CA HIS A 291 -8.20 -4.59 -6.83
C HIS A 291 -9.14 -5.61 -6.16
N SER A 292 -9.90 -6.37 -6.92
CA SER A 292 -10.83 -7.37 -6.37
C SER A 292 -10.08 -8.59 -5.85
N ILE A 293 -9.93 -8.69 -4.53
CA ILE A 293 -9.33 -9.85 -3.86
C ILE A 293 -10.02 -11.14 -4.26
N GLU A 294 -11.36 -11.18 -4.19
CA GLU A 294 -12.15 -12.34 -4.61
C GLU A 294 -12.01 -12.63 -6.12
N GLY A 295 -11.97 -11.56 -6.94
CA GLY A 295 -11.76 -11.71 -8.37
C GLY A 295 -10.41 -12.32 -8.74
N LEU A 296 -9.33 -11.93 -8.04
CA LEU A 296 -7.99 -12.52 -8.21
C LEU A 296 -7.97 -13.97 -7.73
N TRP A 297 -8.51 -14.25 -6.53
CA TRP A 297 -8.63 -15.59 -5.99
C TRP A 297 -9.32 -16.56 -6.97
N ASN A 298 -10.46 -16.17 -7.53
CA ASN A 298 -11.22 -17.00 -8.47
C ASN A 298 -10.46 -17.31 -9.77
N VAL A 299 -9.41 -16.54 -10.11
CA VAL A 299 -8.54 -16.86 -11.25
C VAL A 299 -7.52 -17.95 -10.90
N ILE A 300 -6.94 -17.88 -9.69
CA ILE A 300 -5.84 -18.76 -9.29
C ILE A 300 -6.31 -20.04 -8.59
N LYS A 301 -7.50 -20.05 -7.97
CA LYS A 301 -8.01 -21.15 -7.15
C LYS A 301 -7.94 -22.50 -7.84
N ASN A 302 -8.45 -22.59 -9.06
CA ASN A 302 -8.48 -23.87 -9.77
C ASN A 302 -7.08 -24.37 -10.10
N TYR A 303 -6.15 -23.46 -10.39
CA TYR A 303 -4.76 -23.81 -10.63
C TYR A 303 -4.10 -24.38 -9.36
N ILE A 304 -4.34 -23.75 -8.20
CA ILE A 304 -3.85 -24.24 -6.91
C ILE A 304 -4.38 -25.65 -6.63
N ILE A 305 -5.69 -25.89 -6.82
CA ILE A 305 -6.33 -27.20 -6.58
C ILE A 305 -5.69 -28.28 -7.46
N ILE A 306 -5.56 -28.02 -8.75
CA ILE A 306 -4.97 -28.98 -9.71
C ILE A 306 -3.52 -29.28 -9.35
N SER A 307 -2.72 -28.24 -9.05
CA SER A 307 -1.29 -28.39 -8.76
C SER A 307 -1.01 -29.04 -7.41
N SER A 308 -1.90 -28.89 -6.43
CA SER A 308 -1.73 -29.45 -5.09
C SER A 308 -2.32 -30.85 -4.91
N ASP A 309 -3.00 -31.40 -5.93
CA ASP A 309 -3.75 -32.66 -5.86
C ASP A 309 -4.73 -32.72 -4.66
N VAL A 310 -5.24 -31.55 -4.27
CA VAL A 310 -6.18 -31.41 -3.15
C VAL A 310 -7.61 -31.48 -3.71
N PRO A 311 -8.49 -32.26 -3.09
CA PRO A 311 -9.90 -32.28 -3.50
C PRO A 311 -10.56 -30.90 -3.44
N ASP A 312 -11.44 -30.59 -4.40
CA ASP A 312 -12.19 -29.34 -4.50
C ASP A 312 -12.98 -28.97 -3.24
N ASP A 313 -13.42 -29.98 -2.49
CA ASP A 313 -14.19 -29.89 -1.25
C ASP A 313 -13.32 -29.85 0.01
N SER A 314 -11.98 -29.69 -0.13
CA SER A 314 -11.11 -29.64 1.01
C SER A 314 -11.52 -28.52 1.98
N SER A 315 -11.50 -28.82 3.28
CA SER A 315 -11.85 -27.85 4.32
C SER A 315 -10.94 -26.62 4.29
N THR A 316 -9.66 -26.79 3.94
CA THR A 316 -8.67 -25.70 3.86
C THR A 316 -9.04 -24.70 2.77
N ILE A 317 -9.35 -25.16 1.55
CA ILE A 317 -9.73 -24.28 0.44
C ILE A 317 -11.02 -23.52 0.77
N ASN A 318 -11.99 -24.18 1.39
CA ASN A 318 -13.23 -23.56 1.82
C ASN A 318 -13.02 -22.49 2.91
N ASP A 319 -12.14 -22.75 3.88
CA ASP A 319 -11.81 -21.78 4.92
C ASP A 319 -11.08 -20.55 4.34
N VAL A 320 -10.13 -20.78 3.42
CA VAL A 320 -9.45 -19.67 2.70
C VAL A 320 -10.43 -18.86 1.87
N GLU A 321 -11.34 -19.52 1.14
CA GLU A 321 -12.36 -18.81 0.35
C GLU A 321 -13.28 -17.96 1.23
N LEU A 322 -13.59 -18.43 2.44
CA LEU A 322 -14.34 -17.65 3.42
C LEU A 322 -13.58 -16.40 3.84
N TYR A 323 -12.26 -16.48 4.13
CA TYR A 323 -11.41 -15.34 4.44
C TYR A 323 -11.36 -14.35 3.28
N ILE A 324 -11.15 -14.83 2.06
CA ILE A 324 -11.12 -14.00 0.83
C ILE A 324 -12.44 -13.24 0.66
N LYS A 325 -13.59 -13.92 0.77
CA LYS A 325 -14.92 -13.29 0.68
C LYS A 325 -15.15 -12.25 1.76
N GLN A 326 -14.75 -12.55 2.98
CA GLN A 326 -14.88 -11.59 4.09
C GLN A 326 -14.01 -10.36 3.89
N LEU A 327 -12.75 -10.53 3.50
CA LEU A 327 -11.84 -9.43 3.21
C LEU A 327 -12.33 -8.59 2.03
N HIS A 328 -12.79 -9.24 0.97
CA HIS A 328 -13.39 -8.56 -0.17
C HIS A 328 -14.60 -7.72 0.24
N ASN A 329 -15.53 -8.28 1.01
CA ASN A 329 -16.71 -7.56 1.50
C ASN A 329 -16.37 -6.44 2.50
N LEU A 330 -15.24 -6.56 3.21
CA LEU A 330 -14.78 -5.52 4.12
C LEU A 330 -14.26 -4.30 3.35
N ASP A 331 -13.55 -4.51 2.23
CA ASP A 331 -12.98 -3.45 1.38
C ASP A 331 -12.97 -3.84 -0.11
N ILE A 332 -14.12 -3.68 -0.77
CA ILE A 332 -14.37 -4.14 -2.16
C ILE A 332 -13.44 -3.47 -3.17
N THR A 333 -13.21 -2.16 -3.01
CA THR A 333 -12.51 -1.33 -3.99
C THR A 333 -11.10 -0.93 -3.59
N SER A 334 -10.60 -1.43 -2.45
CA SER A 334 -9.33 -1.02 -1.85
C SER A 334 -9.31 0.45 -1.39
N ASP A 335 -10.47 1.03 -1.10
CA ASP A 335 -10.60 2.45 -0.74
C ASP A 335 -10.88 2.66 0.74
N LYS A 336 -11.55 1.70 1.39
CA LYS A 336 -12.13 1.88 2.73
C LYS A 336 -11.10 2.16 3.82
N PHE A 337 -9.92 1.54 3.72
CA PHE A 337 -8.85 1.77 4.68
C PHE A 337 -8.00 3.01 4.34
N ARG A 338 -8.12 3.55 3.12
CA ARG A 338 -7.33 4.69 2.63
C ARG A 338 -8.05 6.02 2.65
N TYR A 339 -9.38 5.98 2.48
CA TYR A 339 -10.23 7.17 2.37
C TYR A 339 -11.41 7.08 3.31
N PRO A 340 -11.88 8.20 3.88
CA PRO A 340 -13.08 8.19 4.71
C PRO A 340 -14.38 7.99 3.93
N ILE A 341 -14.37 8.30 2.61
CA ILE A 341 -15.52 8.27 1.71
C ILE A 341 -15.22 7.52 0.42
N ASN A 342 -16.27 7.03 -0.23
CA ASN A 342 -16.20 6.52 -1.60
C ASN A 342 -16.35 7.65 -2.64
N LYS A 343 -16.26 7.29 -3.92
CA LYS A 343 -16.40 8.25 -5.06
C LYS A 343 -17.73 9.00 -5.13
N PHE A 344 -18.75 8.58 -4.39
CA PHE A 344 -20.05 9.24 -4.29
C PHE A 344 -20.21 10.09 -3.03
N LEU A 345 -19.11 10.37 -2.32
CA LEU A 345 -19.05 11.08 -1.04
C LEU A 345 -19.84 10.39 0.09
N LYS A 346 -20.03 9.08 0.04
CA LYS A 346 -20.63 8.32 1.13
C LYS A 346 -19.53 7.81 2.05
N PHE A 347 -19.69 8.03 3.35
CA PHE A 347 -18.76 7.56 4.36
C PHE A 347 -18.70 6.03 4.40
N HIS A 348 -17.50 5.49 4.56
CA HIS A 348 -17.27 4.05 4.67
C HIS A 348 -17.70 3.50 6.04
N PHE A 349 -17.63 4.32 7.09
CA PHE A 349 -18.04 4.00 8.45
C PHE A 349 -19.17 4.94 8.90
N ASP A 350 -20.28 4.96 8.15
CA ASP A 350 -21.50 5.73 8.48
C ASP A 350 -22.17 5.22 9.75
N LYS A 351 -22.03 3.92 10.02
CA LYS A 351 -22.46 3.25 11.23
C LYS A 351 -21.26 2.84 12.07
N LYS A 352 -21.49 2.76 13.37
CA LYS A 352 -20.52 2.30 14.36
C LYS A 352 -20.12 0.86 14.07
N VAL A 353 -18.83 0.62 13.87
CA VAL A 353 -18.25 -0.71 13.64
C VAL A 353 -17.19 -0.98 14.69
N ARG A 354 -17.27 -2.14 15.33
CA ARG A 354 -16.26 -2.59 16.28
C ARG A 354 -15.31 -3.58 15.65
N PHE A 355 -14.04 -3.45 15.97
CA PHE A 355 -12.98 -4.34 15.55
C PHE A 355 -12.20 -4.84 16.76
N ASP A 356 -11.96 -6.12 16.81
CA ASP A 356 -10.92 -6.73 17.60
C ASP A 356 -9.62 -6.67 16.78
N VAL A 357 -8.72 -5.77 17.18
CA VAL A 357 -7.49 -5.49 16.42
C VAL A 357 -6.62 -6.73 16.30
N THR A 358 -6.51 -7.50 17.39
CA THR A 358 -5.74 -8.74 17.42
C THR A 358 -6.30 -9.78 16.47
N ASN A 359 -7.63 -9.99 16.49
CA ASN A 359 -8.27 -10.93 15.58
C ASN A 359 -8.14 -10.50 14.11
N VAL A 360 -8.30 -9.20 13.81
CA VAL A 360 -8.13 -8.67 12.46
C VAL A 360 -6.71 -8.91 11.95
N SER A 361 -5.70 -8.56 12.75
CA SER A 361 -4.28 -8.79 12.40
C SER A 361 -4.01 -10.28 12.18
N LEU A 362 -4.51 -11.14 13.06
CA LEU A 362 -4.34 -12.59 12.96
C LEU A 362 -4.99 -13.15 11.68
N CYS A 363 -6.20 -12.71 11.33
CA CYS A 363 -6.86 -13.15 10.09
C CYS A 363 -6.06 -12.76 8.83
N PHE A 364 -5.50 -11.56 8.79
CA PHE A 364 -4.62 -11.15 7.68
C PHE A 364 -3.36 -12.02 7.61
N TYR A 365 -2.75 -12.28 8.76
CA TYR A 365 -1.52 -13.06 8.83
C TYR A 365 -1.72 -14.53 8.46
N GLU A 366 -2.83 -15.14 8.90
CA GLU A 366 -3.22 -16.50 8.53
C GLU A 366 -3.43 -16.63 7.01
N LEU A 367 -4.15 -15.66 6.41
CA LEU A 367 -4.37 -15.64 4.96
C LEU A 367 -3.07 -15.47 4.20
N PHE A 368 -2.19 -14.57 4.66
CA PHE A 368 -0.88 -14.35 4.05
C PHE A 368 -0.02 -15.62 4.11
N THR A 369 0.08 -16.27 5.27
CA THR A 369 0.88 -17.49 5.45
C THR A 369 0.42 -18.61 4.50
N PHE A 370 -0.88 -18.72 4.27
CA PHE A 370 -1.40 -19.64 3.27
C PHE A 370 -0.94 -19.28 1.85
N LEU A 371 -1.08 -18.02 1.45
CA LEU A 371 -0.68 -17.58 0.10
C LEU A 371 0.83 -17.70 -0.13
N ASP A 372 1.65 -17.43 0.88
CA ASP A 372 3.10 -17.57 0.82
C ASP A 372 3.51 -19.05 0.68
N ALA A 373 2.82 -19.97 1.37
CA ALA A 373 3.03 -21.38 1.21
C ALA A 373 2.61 -21.91 -0.17
N VAL A 374 1.50 -21.39 -0.71
CA VAL A 374 1.05 -21.71 -2.09
C VAL A 374 2.07 -21.22 -3.13
N ASP A 375 2.53 -19.98 -3.01
CA ASP A 375 3.56 -19.41 -3.87
C ASP A 375 4.83 -20.28 -3.87
N SER A 376 5.33 -20.63 -2.67
CA SER A 376 6.51 -21.51 -2.52
C SER A 376 6.31 -22.89 -3.16
N MET A 377 5.13 -23.50 -2.99
CA MET A 377 4.79 -24.78 -3.56
C MET A 377 4.78 -24.72 -5.09
N LEU A 378 4.07 -23.74 -5.66
CA LEU A 378 3.93 -23.60 -7.11
C LEU A 378 5.25 -23.23 -7.80
N SER A 379 6.01 -22.32 -7.21
CA SER A 379 7.35 -21.96 -7.71
C SER A 379 8.26 -23.18 -7.77
N HIS A 380 8.30 -24.01 -6.72
CA HIS A 380 9.11 -25.22 -6.70
C HIS A 380 8.65 -26.24 -7.75
N GLN A 381 7.35 -26.43 -7.94
CA GLN A 381 6.83 -27.31 -9.01
C GLN A 381 7.21 -26.81 -10.40
N ASN A 382 7.13 -25.49 -10.63
CA ASN A 382 7.52 -24.89 -11.90
C ASN A 382 9.03 -25.04 -12.18
N GLU A 383 9.88 -24.97 -11.16
CA GLU A 383 11.32 -25.27 -11.28
C GLU A 383 11.56 -26.73 -11.71
N ILE A 384 10.92 -27.70 -11.05
CA ILE A 384 11.03 -29.12 -11.42
C ILE A 384 10.55 -29.37 -12.87
N LEU A 385 9.43 -28.80 -13.27
CA LEU A 385 8.94 -28.92 -14.64
C LEU A 385 9.90 -28.34 -15.66
N ALA A 386 10.49 -27.18 -15.38
CA ALA A 386 11.48 -26.57 -16.25
C ALA A 386 12.77 -27.42 -16.38
N GLU A 387 13.21 -28.04 -15.29
CA GLU A 387 14.35 -28.98 -15.31
C GLU A 387 14.04 -30.22 -16.15
N MET A 388 12.87 -30.84 -15.96
CA MET A 388 12.44 -32.00 -16.74
C MET A 388 12.33 -31.67 -18.25
N GLU A 389 11.78 -30.51 -18.61
CA GLU A 389 11.74 -30.08 -20.02
C GLU A 389 13.15 -29.86 -20.61
N LEU A 390 14.07 -29.33 -19.83
CA LEU A 390 15.46 -29.15 -20.27
C LEU A 390 16.16 -30.48 -20.49
N GLU A 391 15.98 -31.44 -19.59
CA GLU A 391 16.52 -32.79 -19.73
C GLU A 391 15.96 -33.50 -20.98
N ALA A 392 14.64 -33.48 -21.17
CA ALA A 392 14.01 -34.05 -22.36
C ALA A 392 14.51 -33.45 -23.67
N ARG A 393 14.74 -32.13 -23.71
CA ARG A 393 15.36 -31.48 -24.90
C ARG A 393 16.80 -31.98 -25.15
N ARG A 394 17.61 -32.10 -24.11
CA ARG A 394 18.99 -32.62 -24.23
C ARG A 394 19.01 -34.06 -24.72
N GLU A 395 18.09 -34.91 -24.23
CA GLU A 395 17.96 -36.28 -24.71
C GLU A 395 17.60 -36.33 -26.20
N LEU A 396 16.62 -35.53 -26.64
CA LEU A 396 16.25 -35.42 -28.06
C LEU A 396 17.39 -34.93 -28.93
N GLU A 397 18.15 -33.90 -28.52
CA GLU A 397 19.31 -33.39 -29.24
C GLU A 397 20.39 -34.46 -29.35
N SER A 398 20.67 -35.22 -28.31
CA SER A 398 21.66 -36.30 -28.33
C SER A 398 21.28 -37.46 -29.27
N ASP A 399 19.98 -37.72 -29.42
CA ASP A 399 19.47 -38.75 -30.34
C ASP A 399 19.55 -38.28 -31.79
N TYR A 400 19.36 -36.98 -32.08
CA TYR A 400 19.58 -36.43 -33.44
C TYR A 400 21.07 -36.41 -33.86
N GLU A 401 22.01 -36.25 -32.94
CA GLU A 401 23.45 -36.31 -33.26
C GLU A 401 23.98 -37.74 -33.50
N ARG A 402 23.18 -38.77 -33.16
CA ARG A 402 23.53 -40.19 -33.39
C ARG A 402 23.08 -40.75 -34.74
N TYR A 403 22.34 -39.99 -35.51
CA TYR A 403 21.87 -40.33 -36.86
C TYR A 403 22.52 -39.40 -37.91
#